data_f7790b401618438a4a50659b12148309
#
_entry.id   f7790b401618438a4a50659b12148309
#
_cell.length_a   1.000
_cell.length_b   1.000
_cell.length_c   1.000
_cell.angle_alpha   90.00
_cell.angle_beta   90.00
_cell.angle_gamma   90.00
#
_symmetry.space_group_name_H-M   'P 1'
#
loop_
_entity.id
_entity.type
_entity.pdbx_description
1 polymer ?
#
loop_
_entity_poly.entity_id
_entity_poly.type
_entity_poly.pdbx_seq_one_letter_code
_entity_poly.pdbx_strand_id
1 'polypeptide(L)'
;AKENSACAAQVLRKASLAEKRGLEPLVLHSDNGSPMKGATMLATLQKLGIASSFSRPGVSDDNAQAEAFFRTLKYRPGYPTKGFLTLDAARQWVRKFVSWYNFEHRHSAIKFVTPAQRHGGEDVAVLLARDGLYQQAKAARPERWRGPTRDWSRPGVVWLNPAPDRPKETETAV
;
A
#
# COMPACT_ATOMS: atom_id res chain seq x y z
N ALA A 1 14.00 18.06 -13.25
CA ALA A 1 13.90 18.53 -11.86
C ALA A 1 14.66 17.54 -10.98
N LYS A 2 15.45 18.04 -10.02
CA LYS A 2 16.12 17.16 -9.04
C LYS A 2 15.13 16.82 -7.92
N GLU A 3 15.18 15.61 -7.42
CA GLU A 3 14.52 15.24 -6.17
C GLU A 3 15.08 16.10 -5.04
N ASN A 4 14.19 16.65 -4.22
CA ASN A 4 14.59 17.43 -3.06
C ASN A 4 13.54 17.33 -1.93
N SER A 5 13.95 17.67 -0.72
CA SER A 5 13.09 17.64 0.48
C SER A 5 11.84 18.53 0.37
N ALA A 6 11.92 19.64 -0.37
CA ALA A 6 10.76 20.52 -0.53
C ALA A 6 9.65 19.86 -1.37
N CYS A 7 10.02 19.14 -2.44
CA CYS A 7 9.06 18.36 -3.23
C CYS A 7 8.43 17.24 -2.40
N ALA A 8 9.22 16.49 -1.63
CA ALA A 8 8.73 15.44 -0.74
C ALA A 8 7.75 16.00 0.32
N ALA A 9 8.13 17.11 0.96
CA ALA A 9 7.29 17.80 1.94
C ALA A 9 5.97 18.31 1.32
N GLN A 10 6.00 18.81 0.09
CA GLN A 10 4.78 19.25 -0.61
C GLN A 10 3.81 18.07 -0.89
N VAL A 11 4.34 16.92 -1.31
CA VAL A 11 3.53 15.72 -1.53
C VAL A 11 2.88 15.28 -0.22
N LEU A 12 3.66 15.22 0.88
CA LEU A 12 3.14 14.83 2.19
C LEU A 12 2.03 15.76 2.68
N ARG A 13 2.21 17.08 2.57
CA ARG A 13 1.17 18.06 2.95
C ARG A 13 -0.12 17.85 2.15
N LYS A 14 -0.01 17.65 0.84
CA LYS A 14 -1.17 17.39 -0.01
C LYS A 14 -1.90 16.10 0.38
N ALA A 15 -1.15 15.03 0.64
CA ALA A 15 -1.72 13.76 1.09
C ALA A 15 -2.44 13.91 2.43
N SER A 16 -1.82 14.54 3.42
CA SER A 16 -2.42 14.78 4.73
C SER A 16 -3.72 15.60 4.66
N LEU A 17 -3.78 16.58 3.76
CA LEU A 17 -4.99 17.38 3.53
C LEU A 17 -6.09 16.57 2.82
N ALA A 18 -5.72 15.77 1.81
CA ALA A 18 -6.68 14.97 1.06
C ALA A 18 -7.36 13.92 1.94
N GLU A 19 -6.60 13.29 2.83
CA GLU A 19 -7.09 12.27 3.77
C GLU A 19 -7.85 12.86 4.97
N LYS A 20 -7.97 14.21 5.07
CA LYS A 20 -8.62 14.89 6.20
C LYS A 20 -8.19 14.32 7.57
N ARG A 21 -6.92 14.00 7.68
CA ARG A 21 -6.34 13.31 8.84
C ARG A 21 -6.64 14.07 10.14
N GLY A 22 -7.18 13.36 11.13
CA GLY A 22 -7.35 13.84 12.48
C GLY A 22 -6.02 13.86 13.28
N LEU A 23 -6.10 13.81 14.60
CA LEU A 23 -4.94 13.81 15.52
C LEU A 23 -4.36 12.41 15.74
N GLU A 24 -4.82 11.38 15.01
CA GLU A 24 -4.32 10.05 15.18
C GLU A 24 -2.82 9.94 14.83
N PRO A 25 -2.06 9.16 15.60
CA PRO A 25 -0.65 8.96 15.34
C PRO A 25 -0.42 8.38 13.93
N LEU A 26 0.48 8.98 13.20
CA LEU A 26 0.91 8.50 11.88
C LEU A 26 2.43 8.39 11.86
N VAL A 27 2.91 7.32 11.24
CA VAL A 27 4.34 7.12 10.99
C VAL A 27 4.58 7.14 9.50
N LEU A 28 5.49 7.99 9.04
CA LEU A 28 6.00 7.92 7.68
C LEU A 28 7.27 7.06 7.66
N HIS A 29 7.15 5.87 7.09
CA HIS A 29 8.30 5.02 6.83
C HIS A 29 8.87 5.29 5.44
N SER A 30 10.20 5.38 5.33
CA SER A 30 10.89 5.61 4.06
C SER A 30 12.28 4.94 4.05
N ASP A 31 12.85 4.87 2.86
CA ASP A 31 14.27 4.56 2.70
C ASP A 31 15.16 5.68 3.29
N ASN A 32 16.48 5.50 3.18
CA ASN A 32 17.48 6.45 3.68
C ASN A 32 17.81 7.58 2.66
N GLY A 33 16.93 7.82 1.68
CA GLY A 33 17.12 8.84 0.66
C GLY A 33 17.28 10.25 1.24
N SER A 34 18.17 11.06 0.68
CA SER A 34 18.43 12.43 1.14
C SER A 34 17.20 13.35 1.16
N PRO A 35 16.22 13.24 0.23
CA PRO A 35 15.01 14.04 0.30
C PRO A 35 14.17 13.78 1.56
N MET A 36 14.18 12.54 2.07
CA MET A 36 13.40 12.14 3.24
C MET A 36 14.03 12.55 4.56
N LYS A 37 15.37 12.70 4.57
CA LYS A 37 16.16 13.13 5.74
C LYS A 37 16.49 14.63 5.77
N GLY A 38 16.12 15.37 4.74
CA GLY A 38 16.40 16.80 4.65
C GLY A 38 15.61 17.63 5.66
N ALA A 39 16.21 18.71 6.16
CA ALA A 39 15.64 19.56 7.21
C ALA A 39 14.20 20.03 6.90
N THR A 40 13.89 20.40 5.66
CA THR A 40 12.55 20.82 5.24
C THR A 40 11.53 19.69 5.41
N MET A 41 11.91 18.45 5.11
CA MET A 41 11.03 17.29 5.29
C MET A 41 10.79 17.00 6.76
N LEU A 42 11.86 16.97 7.58
CA LEU A 42 11.76 16.72 9.01
C LEU A 42 10.92 17.79 9.73
N ALA A 43 11.14 19.07 9.42
CA ALA A 43 10.33 20.17 9.95
C ALA A 43 8.84 20.04 9.53
N THR A 44 8.57 19.53 8.32
CA THR A 44 7.20 19.29 7.86
C THR A 44 6.55 18.16 8.62
N LEU A 45 7.25 17.05 8.84
CA LEU A 45 6.77 15.92 9.65
C LEU A 45 6.40 16.37 11.06
N GLN A 46 7.29 17.13 11.71
CA GLN A 46 7.06 17.67 13.04
C GLN A 46 5.81 18.56 13.10
N LYS A 47 5.64 19.48 12.13
CA LYS A 47 4.45 20.36 12.05
C LYS A 47 3.15 19.60 11.82
N LEU A 48 3.21 18.47 11.16
CA LEU A 48 2.04 17.62 10.88
C LEU A 48 1.80 16.56 11.98
N GLY A 49 2.63 16.50 13.01
CA GLY A 49 2.53 15.46 14.06
C GLY A 49 2.74 14.05 13.51
N ILE A 50 3.63 13.91 12.53
CA ILE A 50 3.95 12.63 11.88
C ILE A 50 5.33 12.18 12.35
N ALA A 51 5.42 10.98 12.93
CA ALA A 51 6.70 10.38 13.29
C ALA A 51 7.44 9.88 12.03
N SER A 52 8.76 10.04 12.00
CA SER A 52 9.59 9.46 10.94
C SER A 52 10.12 8.09 11.34
N SER A 53 10.15 7.17 10.39
CA SER A 53 10.79 5.87 10.50
C SER A 53 11.62 5.63 9.24
N PHE A 54 12.79 5.01 9.39
CA PHE A 54 13.69 4.77 8.27
C PHE A 54 14.09 3.30 8.20
N SER A 55 14.32 2.82 6.98
CA SER A 55 14.87 1.48 6.76
C SER A 55 16.20 1.31 7.48
N ARG A 56 16.44 0.11 8.02
CA ARG A 56 17.72 -0.22 8.63
C ARG A 56 18.81 -0.25 7.56
N PRO A 57 20.04 0.20 7.87
CA PRO A 57 21.14 0.14 6.92
C PRO A 57 21.39 -1.29 6.43
N GLY A 58 21.45 -1.49 5.11
CA GLY A 58 21.72 -2.79 4.51
C GLY A 58 20.56 -3.80 4.53
N VAL A 59 19.37 -3.41 4.97
CA VAL A 59 18.18 -4.27 5.00
C VAL A 59 17.18 -3.81 3.93
N SER A 60 17.21 -4.43 2.75
CA SER A 60 16.35 -4.09 1.61
C SER A 60 14.87 -4.33 1.89
N ASP A 61 14.55 -5.39 2.65
CA ASP A 61 13.17 -5.81 2.90
C ASP A 61 12.37 -4.82 3.77
N ASP A 62 13.05 -3.87 4.42
CA ASP A 62 12.37 -2.82 5.19
C ASP A 62 11.54 -1.89 4.31
N ASN A 63 11.80 -1.81 2.99
CA ASN A 63 11.04 -0.98 2.04
C ASN A 63 10.35 -1.80 0.93
N ALA A 64 10.22 -3.10 1.11
CA ALA A 64 9.72 -4.03 0.10
C ALA A 64 8.36 -3.64 -0.51
N GLN A 65 7.47 -3.04 0.26
CA GLN A 65 6.14 -2.63 -0.23
C GLN A 65 6.21 -1.48 -1.23
N ALA A 66 7.03 -0.46 -0.95
CA ALA A 66 7.26 0.65 -1.88
C ALA A 66 7.97 0.16 -3.14
N GLU A 67 8.96 -0.72 -3.01
CA GLU A 67 9.66 -1.33 -4.13
C GLU A 67 8.72 -2.16 -5.02
N ALA A 68 7.84 -2.97 -4.42
CA ALA A 68 6.82 -3.74 -5.14
C ALA A 68 5.85 -2.84 -5.90
N PHE A 69 5.44 -1.72 -5.30
CA PHE A 69 4.60 -0.72 -5.98
C PHE A 69 5.32 -0.11 -7.19
N PHE A 70 6.57 0.34 -7.03
CA PHE A 70 7.35 0.88 -8.14
C PHE A 70 7.66 -0.17 -9.21
N ARG A 71 7.85 -1.43 -8.82
CA ARG A 71 7.96 -2.53 -9.78
C ARG A 71 6.68 -2.66 -10.60
N THR A 72 5.51 -2.70 -9.96
CA THR A 72 4.21 -2.74 -10.64
C THR A 72 4.05 -1.59 -11.63
N LEU A 73 4.47 -0.38 -11.24
CA LEU A 73 4.45 0.80 -12.11
C LEU A 73 5.36 0.63 -13.34
N LYS A 74 6.61 0.21 -13.13
CA LYS A 74 7.62 0.09 -14.21
C LYS A 74 7.31 -1.04 -15.19
N TYR A 75 6.67 -2.12 -14.73
CA TYR A 75 6.31 -3.26 -15.57
C TYR A 75 4.89 -3.17 -16.15
N ARG A 76 4.16 -2.09 -15.88
CA ARG A 76 2.85 -1.86 -16.48
C ARG A 76 2.99 -1.68 -17.99
N PRO A 77 2.16 -2.34 -18.83
CA PRO A 77 2.12 -2.09 -20.26
C PRO A 77 1.97 -0.60 -20.57
N GLY A 78 2.75 -0.11 -21.55
CA GLY A 78 2.79 1.31 -21.90
C GLY A 78 3.71 2.18 -21.03
N TYR A 79 4.45 1.62 -20.06
CA TYR A 79 5.55 2.35 -19.43
C TYR A 79 6.70 2.50 -20.44
N PRO A 80 7.18 3.72 -20.71
CA PRO A 80 8.18 3.93 -21.75
C PRO A 80 9.57 3.47 -21.29
N THR A 81 10.18 2.55 -22.02
CA THR A 81 11.51 1.99 -21.73
C THR A 81 12.64 3.01 -21.77
N LYS A 82 12.49 4.07 -22.58
CA LYS A 82 13.47 5.16 -22.72
C LYS A 82 13.14 6.40 -21.87
N GLY A 83 12.12 6.30 -20.98
CA GLY A 83 11.62 7.44 -20.21
C GLY A 83 10.59 8.27 -20.97
N PHE A 84 10.05 9.29 -20.30
CA PHE A 84 9.04 10.17 -20.86
C PHE A 84 9.68 11.36 -21.59
N LEU A 85 9.18 11.71 -22.76
CA LEU A 85 9.68 12.82 -23.56
C LEU A 85 9.44 14.16 -22.88
N THR A 86 8.32 14.32 -22.17
CA THR A 86 7.95 15.55 -21.47
C THR A 86 7.42 15.26 -20.07
N LEU A 87 7.49 16.25 -19.19
CA LEU A 87 6.93 16.16 -17.86
C LEU A 87 5.40 15.96 -17.90
N ASP A 88 4.71 16.55 -18.85
CA ASP A 88 3.26 16.41 -18.98
C ASP A 88 2.87 15.02 -19.46
N ALA A 89 3.62 14.43 -20.38
CA ALA A 89 3.44 13.03 -20.75
C ALA A 89 3.62 12.10 -19.54
N ALA A 90 4.65 12.33 -18.70
CA ALA A 90 4.86 11.58 -17.48
C ALA A 90 3.67 11.74 -16.53
N ARG A 91 3.20 12.96 -16.28
CA ARG A 91 2.05 13.24 -15.42
C ARG A 91 0.76 12.57 -15.90
N GLN A 92 0.49 12.63 -17.18
CA GLN A 92 -0.70 11.98 -17.77
C GLN A 92 -0.64 10.47 -17.61
N TRP A 93 0.51 9.87 -17.88
CA TRP A 93 0.69 8.44 -17.72
C TRP A 93 0.52 8.02 -16.26
N VAL A 94 1.16 8.72 -15.32
CA VAL A 94 1.06 8.45 -13.88
C VAL A 94 -0.39 8.59 -13.38
N ARG A 95 -1.14 9.61 -13.84
CA ARG A 95 -2.57 9.74 -13.48
C ARG A 95 -3.38 8.52 -13.92
N LYS A 96 -3.17 8.04 -15.15
CA LYS A 96 -3.84 6.84 -15.66
C LYS A 96 -3.43 5.60 -14.85
N PHE A 97 -2.15 5.47 -14.55
CA PHE A 97 -1.64 4.37 -13.73
C PHE A 97 -2.27 4.39 -12.33
N VAL A 98 -2.29 5.52 -11.64
CA VAL A 98 -2.86 5.65 -10.28
C VAL A 98 -4.35 5.35 -10.30
N SER A 99 -5.09 5.83 -11.29
CA SER A 99 -6.51 5.51 -11.44
C SER A 99 -6.72 4.01 -11.60
N TRP A 100 -6.00 3.40 -12.54
CA TRP A 100 -6.08 1.96 -12.73
C TRP A 100 -5.68 1.18 -11.46
N TYR A 101 -4.58 1.56 -10.82
CA TYR A 101 -4.08 0.88 -9.62
C TYR A 101 -5.09 0.93 -8.47
N ASN A 102 -5.68 2.09 -8.23
CA ASN A 102 -6.60 2.28 -7.13
C ASN A 102 -7.97 1.66 -7.37
N PHE A 103 -8.50 1.68 -8.59
CA PHE A 103 -9.90 1.35 -8.85
C PHE A 103 -10.11 0.04 -9.65
N GLU A 104 -9.08 -0.46 -10.36
CA GLU A 104 -9.23 -1.64 -11.21
C GLU A 104 -8.27 -2.78 -10.80
N HIS A 105 -7.05 -2.47 -10.36
CA HIS A 105 -6.07 -3.48 -10.00
C HIS A 105 -6.48 -4.24 -8.74
N ARG A 106 -6.63 -5.57 -8.90
CA ARG A 106 -7.00 -6.48 -7.81
C ARG A 106 -5.75 -7.03 -7.16
N HIS A 107 -5.38 -6.50 -6.01
CA HIS A 107 -4.13 -6.82 -5.33
C HIS A 107 -4.23 -8.11 -4.51
N SER A 108 -3.38 -9.11 -4.78
CA SER A 108 -3.44 -10.43 -4.13
C SER A 108 -3.24 -10.37 -2.62
N ALA A 109 -2.33 -9.51 -2.12
CA ALA A 109 -2.06 -9.36 -0.69
C ALA A 109 -3.27 -8.81 0.12
N ILE A 110 -4.22 -8.17 -0.54
CA ILE A 110 -5.48 -7.71 0.06
C ILE A 110 -6.68 -8.53 -0.44
N LYS A 111 -6.47 -9.82 -0.71
CA LYS A 111 -7.52 -10.77 -1.12
C LYS A 111 -8.25 -10.38 -2.41
N PHE A 112 -7.55 -9.81 -3.38
CA PHE A 112 -8.07 -9.42 -4.70
C PHE A 112 -9.23 -8.40 -4.67
N VAL A 113 -9.27 -7.54 -3.70
CA VAL A 113 -10.02 -6.28 -3.77
C VAL A 113 -9.12 -5.19 -4.36
N THR A 114 -9.70 -4.05 -4.74
CA THR A 114 -8.90 -2.91 -5.18
C THR A 114 -8.37 -2.11 -3.98
N PRO A 115 -7.26 -1.36 -4.12
CA PRO A 115 -6.80 -0.46 -3.06
C PRO A 115 -7.87 0.52 -2.58
N ALA A 116 -8.68 1.09 -3.49
CA ALA A 116 -9.77 1.99 -3.12
C ALA A 116 -10.83 1.29 -2.27
N GLN A 117 -11.25 0.08 -2.63
CA GLN A 117 -12.19 -0.70 -1.83
C GLN A 117 -11.64 -0.99 -0.43
N ARG A 118 -10.35 -1.35 -0.33
CA ARG A 118 -9.71 -1.60 0.96
C ARG A 118 -9.64 -0.33 1.81
N HIS A 119 -9.27 0.79 1.21
CA HIS A 119 -9.16 2.09 1.88
C HIS A 119 -10.53 2.61 2.37
N GLY A 120 -11.56 2.49 1.53
CA GLY A 120 -12.94 2.89 1.85
C GLY A 120 -13.69 1.91 2.77
N GLY A 121 -13.11 0.74 3.11
CA GLY A 121 -13.76 -0.25 3.95
C GLY A 121 -14.79 -1.14 3.23
N GLU A 122 -14.98 -0.96 1.92
CA GLU A 122 -15.90 -1.75 1.09
C GLU A 122 -15.44 -3.21 0.93
N ASP A 123 -14.17 -3.47 1.19
CA ASP A 123 -13.58 -4.82 1.13
C ASP A 123 -14.30 -5.82 2.05
N VAL A 124 -14.80 -5.39 3.19
CA VAL A 124 -15.51 -6.24 4.15
C VAL A 124 -16.71 -6.93 3.47
N ALA A 125 -17.58 -6.15 2.85
CA ALA A 125 -18.77 -6.70 2.18
C ALA A 125 -18.39 -7.60 0.99
N VAL A 126 -17.37 -7.19 0.21
CA VAL A 126 -16.89 -7.98 -0.94
C VAL A 126 -16.31 -9.32 -0.51
N LEU A 127 -15.53 -9.36 0.56
CA LEU A 127 -14.89 -10.58 1.05
C LEU A 127 -15.92 -11.52 1.68
N LEU A 128 -16.88 -10.99 2.44
CA LEU A 128 -17.98 -11.77 3.00
C LEU A 128 -18.85 -12.41 1.90
N ALA A 129 -19.18 -11.65 0.86
CA ALA A 129 -19.94 -12.18 -0.27
C ALA A 129 -19.18 -13.29 -1.00
N ARG A 130 -17.86 -13.16 -1.15
CA ARG A 130 -17.02 -14.21 -1.76
C ARG A 130 -16.97 -15.46 -0.89
N ASP A 131 -16.81 -15.32 0.42
CA ASP A 131 -16.82 -16.48 1.32
C ASP A 131 -18.15 -17.22 1.21
N GLY A 132 -19.27 -16.52 1.31
CA GLY A 132 -20.60 -17.10 1.16
C GLY A 132 -20.77 -17.86 -0.18
N LEU A 133 -20.31 -17.26 -1.28
CA LEU A 133 -20.35 -17.93 -2.59
C LEU A 133 -19.52 -19.22 -2.62
N TYR A 134 -18.34 -19.24 -2.03
CA TYR A 134 -17.48 -20.42 -1.96
C TYR A 134 -18.08 -21.50 -1.07
N GLN A 135 -18.70 -21.15 0.07
CA GLN A 135 -19.39 -22.10 0.94
C GLN A 135 -20.60 -22.72 0.25
N GLN A 136 -21.39 -21.92 -0.43
CA GLN A 136 -22.53 -22.42 -1.23
C GLN A 136 -22.07 -23.36 -2.35
N ALA A 137 -21.03 -23.00 -3.08
CA ALA A 137 -20.49 -23.83 -4.15
C ALA A 137 -19.95 -25.17 -3.61
N LYS A 138 -19.32 -25.18 -2.45
CA LYS A 138 -18.85 -26.38 -1.76
C LYS A 138 -20.02 -27.25 -1.29
N ALA A 139 -21.04 -26.65 -0.69
CA ALA A 139 -22.23 -27.38 -0.26
C ALA A 139 -22.97 -28.03 -1.42
N ALA A 140 -23.05 -27.33 -2.56
CA ALA A 140 -23.72 -27.87 -3.75
C ALA A 140 -22.96 -29.02 -4.42
N ARG A 141 -21.61 -29.03 -4.33
CA ARG A 141 -20.77 -30.08 -4.96
C ARG A 141 -19.55 -30.41 -4.09
N PRO A 142 -19.76 -31.07 -2.94
CA PRO A 142 -18.69 -31.36 -1.98
C PRO A 142 -17.57 -32.23 -2.56
N GLU A 143 -17.89 -33.09 -3.52
CA GLU A 143 -16.96 -34.01 -4.19
C GLU A 143 -15.84 -33.30 -4.96
N ARG A 144 -16.03 -32.01 -5.29
CA ARG A 144 -15.02 -31.17 -5.97
C ARG A 144 -14.00 -30.56 -5.02
N TRP A 145 -14.22 -30.67 -3.70
CA TRP A 145 -13.44 -29.99 -2.69
C TRP A 145 -12.68 -30.97 -1.82
N ARG A 146 -11.36 -31.00 -1.92
CA ARG A 146 -10.48 -31.86 -1.09
C ARG A 146 -10.11 -31.28 0.26
N GLY A 147 -10.63 -30.11 0.60
CA GLY A 147 -10.25 -29.39 1.82
C GLY A 147 -11.15 -28.19 2.09
N PRO A 148 -10.74 -27.28 2.98
CA PRO A 148 -11.49 -26.05 3.23
C PRO A 148 -11.58 -25.17 1.98
N THR A 149 -12.51 -24.24 1.96
CA THR A 149 -12.57 -23.19 0.94
C THR A 149 -11.40 -22.24 1.09
N ARG A 150 -11.17 -21.38 0.10
CA ARG A 150 -10.18 -20.34 0.21
C ARG A 150 -10.52 -19.40 1.37
N ASP A 151 -9.52 -19.06 2.18
CA ASP A 151 -9.65 -18.06 3.22
C ASP A 151 -9.87 -16.66 2.62
N TRP A 152 -11.06 -16.10 2.85
CA TRP A 152 -11.47 -14.76 2.47
C TRP A 152 -11.52 -13.78 3.65
N SER A 153 -10.99 -14.15 4.80
CA SER A 153 -10.88 -13.24 5.95
C SER A 153 -10.10 -11.99 5.58
N ARG A 154 -10.51 -10.87 6.14
CA ARG A 154 -9.81 -9.60 5.93
C ARG A 154 -8.41 -9.68 6.52
N PRO A 155 -7.33 -9.34 5.76
CA PRO A 155 -6.01 -9.24 6.33
C PRO A 155 -5.99 -8.24 7.49
N GLY A 156 -5.50 -8.66 8.64
CA GLY A 156 -5.35 -7.83 9.84
C GLY A 156 -4.15 -6.87 9.74
N VAL A 157 -3.46 -6.70 10.85
CA VAL A 157 -2.24 -5.86 10.93
C VAL A 157 -1.15 -6.46 10.05
N VAL A 158 -0.57 -5.63 9.20
CA VAL A 158 0.58 -6.01 8.34
C VAL A 158 1.82 -5.30 8.87
N TRP A 159 2.79 -6.09 9.32
CA TRP A 159 4.06 -5.58 9.81
C TRP A 159 5.04 -5.38 8.65
N LEU A 160 5.77 -4.28 8.69
CA LEU A 160 6.90 -4.06 7.80
C LEU A 160 8.12 -4.78 8.40
N ASN A 161 8.53 -5.90 7.78
CA ASN A 161 9.72 -6.67 8.14
C ASN A 161 9.99 -6.72 9.66
N PRO A 162 9.12 -7.37 10.45
CA PRO A 162 9.28 -7.45 11.90
C PRO A 162 10.56 -8.22 12.25
N ALA A 163 11.17 -7.85 13.40
CA ALA A 163 12.31 -8.61 13.92
C ALA A 163 11.89 -10.07 14.20
N PRO A 164 12.80 -11.05 14.00
CA PRO A 164 12.50 -12.49 14.14
C PRO A 164 11.90 -12.89 15.48
N ASP A 165 12.24 -12.16 16.53
CA ASP A 165 11.88 -12.47 17.92
C ASP A 165 10.55 -11.85 18.40
N ARG A 166 9.77 -11.24 17.52
CA ARG A 166 8.44 -10.76 17.90
C ARG A 166 7.46 -11.92 17.95
N PRO A 167 6.85 -12.23 19.12
CA PRO A 167 5.80 -13.24 19.19
C PRO A 167 4.70 -12.90 18.19
N LYS A 168 4.25 -13.88 17.43
CA LYS A 168 3.01 -13.75 16.68
C LYS A 168 1.90 -13.54 17.72
N GLU A 169 1.38 -12.32 17.81
CA GLU A 169 0.18 -12.08 18.60
C GLU A 169 -0.91 -12.98 18.00
N THR A 170 -1.24 -14.04 18.72
CA THR A 170 -2.44 -14.83 18.47
C THR A 170 -3.61 -13.89 18.69
N GLU A 171 -4.34 -13.58 17.61
CA GLU A 171 -5.63 -12.91 17.71
C GLU A 171 -6.51 -13.70 18.68
N THR A 172 -6.62 -13.20 19.91
CA THR A 172 -7.68 -13.64 20.81
C THR A 172 -8.94 -12.95 20.32
N ALA A 173 -9.77 -13.71 19.61
CA ALA A 173 -11.11 -13.31 19.24
C ALA A 173 -11.87 -12.93 20.53
N VAL A 174 -12.36 -11.71 20.59
CA VAL A 174 -13.45 -11.26 21.46
C VAL A 174 -14.64 -10.95 20.59
#